data_44023a388a99e07704d332b91568f45b
#
_entry.id   44023a388a99e07704d332b91568f45b
#
_cell.length_a   1.000
_cell.length_b   1.000
_cell.length_c   1.000
_cell.angle_alpha   90.00
_cell.angle_beta   90.00
_cell.angle_gamma   90.00
#
_symmetry.space_group_name_H-M   'P 1'
#
loop_
_entity.id
_entity.type
_entity.pdbx_description
1 polymer ?
#
loop_
_entity_poly.entity_id
_entity_poly.type
_entity_poly.pdbx_seq_one_letter_code
_entity_poly.pdbx_strand_id
1 'polypeptide(L)'
;MTISSSSNKAQFNGSGSTGPFPFTFKVFAAADLAVIKTDPADAETTLVLTTDYTVSLNGDQNNSPGGSVTTVAVVASGFKLTILRVVDALQETDITNGGGFYPEVMENALDRLTMLVQQVDEKADRAVKTAVSGDGSPDDLVAAINQAVSDAQGAATAAGGSATAADASADAAAISET
;
A
#
# COMPACT_ATOMS: atom_id res chain seq x y z
N MET A 1 18.57 13.52 -16.12
CA MET A 1 18.53 12.05 -16.20
C MET A 1 17.11 11.59 -15.95
N THR A 2 16.59 10.72 -16.80
CA THR A 2 15.22 10.20 -16.77
C THR A 2 14.99 9.21 -15.61
N ILE A 3 13.74 8.82 -15.37
CA ILE A 3 13.38 7.75 -14.41
C ILE A 3 14.08 6.45 -14.84
N SER A 4 15.04 6.00 -14.05
CA SER A 4 15.83 4.77 -14.29
C SER A 4 15.46 3.60 -13.40
N SER A 5 14.51 3.78 -12.47
CA SER A 5 14.06 2.77 -11.52
C SER A 5 12.53 2.62 -11.57
N SER A 6 12.04 1.40 -11.49
CA SER A 6 10.62 1.11 -11.31
C SER A 6 10.16 1.27 -9.84
N SER A 7 11.09 1.45 -8.90
CA SER A 7 10.74 1.61 -7.48
C SER A 7 10.03 2.94 -7.26
N ASN A 8 8.88 2.88 -6.62
CA ASN A 8 8.07 4.03 -6.21
C ASN A 8 7.66 3.95 -4.72
N LYS A 9 8.19 2.93 -4.01
CA LYS A 9 7.84 2.63 -2.62
C LYS A 9 9.08 2.23 -1.82
N ALA A 10 9.17 2.71 -0.58
CA ALA A 10 10.12 2.24 0.43
C ALA A 10 9.36 1.86 1.70
N GLN A 11 9.76 0.77 2.35
CA GLN A 11 9.07 0.24 3.52
C GLN A 11 10.07 -0.07 4.63
N PHE A 12 9.71 0.29 5.87
CA PHE A 12 10.54 0.14 7.06
C PHE A 12 9.75 -0.49 8.19
N ASN A 13 10.38 -1.41 8.90
CA ASN A 13 9.84 -1.91 10.16
C ASN A 13 10.16 -0.93 11.29
N GLY A 14 9.21 -0.70 12.17
CA GLY A 14 9.39 0.16 13.33
C GLY A 14 10.43 -0.40 14.29
N SER A 15 11.30 0.48 14.77
CA SER A 15 12.38 0.18 15.71
C SER A 15 12.42 1.11 16.92
N GLY A 16 11.36 1.92 17.10
CA GLY A 16 11.33 2.98 18.13
C GLY A 16 12.08 4.24 17.71
N SER A 17 12.40 4.41 16.41
CA SER A 17 13.08 5.57 15.85
C SER A 17 12.09 6.51 15.16
N THR A 18 12.46 7.79 15.05
CA THR A 18 11.79 8.79 14.20
C THR A 18 12.41 8.89 12.80
N GLY A 19 13.44 8.12 12.50
CA GLY A 19 14.19 8.17 11.25
C GLY A 19 15.59 8.73 11.41
N PRO A 20 16.23 9.21 10.33
CA PRO A 20 15.67 9.37 8.98
C PRO A 20 15.41 8.03 8.27
N PHE A 21 14.30 7.94 7.55
CA PHE A 21 13.91 6.80 6.70
C PHE A 21 14.22 7.13 5.24
N PRO A 22 15.29 6.56 4.63
CA PRO A 22 15.72 6.94 3.30
C PRO A 22 14.83 6.33 2.20
N PHE A 23 14.67 7.05 1.10
CA PHE A 23 14.09 6.52 -0.13
C PHE A 23 14.96 6.95 -1.34
N THR A 24 14.94 6.17 -2.41
CA THR A 24 15.88 6.30 -3.54
C THR A 24 15.20 6.57 -4.88
N PHE A 25 13.89 6.74 -4.90
CA PHE A 25 13.15 7.05 -6.12
C PHE A 25 12.98 8.57 -6.30
N LYS A 26 12.99 9.02 -7.56
CA LYS A 26 12.82 10.43 -7.93
C LYS A 26 11.44 10.94 -7.52
N VAL A 27 11.39 12.14 -6.96
CA VAL A 27 10.19 12.95 -6.70
C VAL A 27 10.44 14.40 -7.11
N PHE A 28 9.40 15.14 -7.48
CA PHE A 28 9.55 16.56 -7.80
C PHE A 28 9.39 17.45 -6.54
N ALA A 29 8.53 17.04 -5.63
CA ALA A 29 8.26 17.78 -4.41
C ALA A 29 8.01 16.85 -3.22
N ALA A 30 8.14 17.37 -2.00
CA ALA A 30 7.76 16.62 -0.78
C ALA A 30 6.27 16.25 -0.75
N ALA A 31 5.42 17.03 -1.40
CA ALA A 31 3.99 16.76 -1.53
C ALA A 31 3.67 15.54 -2.40
N ASP A 32 4.61 15.10 -3.26
CA ASP A 32 4.48 13.88 -4.08
C ASP A 32 4.70 12.60 -3.28
N LEU A 33 4.78 12.68 -1.95
CA LEU A 33 4.95 11.54 -1.06
C LEU A 33 3.73 11.36 -0.16
N ALA A 34 3.22 10.14 -0.14
CA ALA A 34 2.32 9.66 0.91
C ALA A 34 3.13 8.80 1.89
N VAL A 35 3.03 9.12 3.18
CA VAL A 35 3.65 8.34 4.25
C VAL A 35 2.54 7.66 5.05
N ILE A 36 2.59 6.34 5.10
CA ILE A 36 1.56 5.50 5.70
C ILE A 36 2.20 4.72 6.84
N LYS A 37 1.58 4.81 8.01
CA LYS A 37 1.93 4.00 9.17
C LYS A 37 0.91 2.88 9.32
N THR A 38 1.38 1.64 9.33
CA THR A 38 0.55 0.44 9.52
C THR A 38 0.81 -0.12 10.92
N ASP A 39 -0.23 -0.42 11.66
CA ASP A 39 -0.14 -1.01 12.98
C ASP A 39 0.01 -2.54 12.94
N PRO A 40 0.22 -3.22 14.10
CA PRO A 40 0.32 -4.69 14.16
C PRO A 40 -0.96 -5.44 13.78
N ALA A 41 -2.11 -4.75 13.70
CA ALA A 41 -3.38 -5.32 13.26
C ALA A 41 -3.68 -5.01 11.77
N ASP A 42 -2.65 -4.55 11.02
CA ASP A 42 -2.70 -4.14 9.61
C ASP A 42 -3.63 -2.94 9.32
N ALA A 43 -4.00 -2.16 10.36
CA ALA A 43 -4.71 -0.90 10.14
C ALA A 43 -3.74 0.20 9.69
N GLU A 44 -4.10 0.87 8.59
CA GLU A 44 -3.30 1.90 7.95
C GLU A 44 -3.73 3.30 8.38
N THR A 45 -2.76 4.16 8.68
CA THR A 45 -2.96 5.59 8.97
C THR A 45 -2.06 6.40 8.05
N THR A 46 -2.64 7.26 7.23
CA THR A 46 -1.88 8.22 6.42
C THR A 46 -1.44 9.39 7.29
N LEU A 47 -0.14 9.64 7.31
CA LEU A 47 0.46 10.74 8.05
C LEU A 47 0.36 12.04 7.25
N VAL A 48 0.29 13.17 7.95
CA VAL A 48 0.16 14.52 7.36
C VAL A 48 1.52 15.18 7.27
N LEU A 49 1.89 15.62 6.05
CA LEU A 49 3.13 16.35 5.80
C LEU A 49 3.18 17.63 6.67
N THR A 50 4.34 17.94 7.21
CA THR A 50 4.64 19.04 8.15
C THR A 50 4.05 18.90 9.55
N THR A 51 3.00 18.11 9.75
CA THR A 51 2.39 17.85 11.06
C THR A 51 2.97 16.58 11.68
N ASP A 52 2.93 15.48 10.95
CA ASP A 52 3.36 14.17 11.46
C ASP A 52 4.75 13.78 10.98
N TYR A 53 5.19 14.34 9.86
CA TYR A 53 6.52 14.07 9.30
C TYR A 53 7.06 15.26 8.49
N THR A 54 8.36 15.25 8.28
CA THR A 54 9.09 16.14 7.38
C THR A 54 9.86 15.36 6.34
N VAL A 55 10.15 15.99 5.20
CA VAL A 55 10.89 15.39 4.08
C VAL A 55 12.13 16.23 3.81
N SER A 56 13.28 15.56 3.67
CA SER A 56 14.51 16.14 3.16
C SER A 56 14.84 15.49 1.82
N LEU A 57 14.67 16.23 0.73
CA LEU A 57 15.01 15.77 -0.62
C LEU A 57 16.51 15.96 -0.90
N ASN A 58 17.08 15.05 -1.68
CA ASN A 58 18.41 15.28 -2.23
C ASN A 58 18.38 16.47 -3.19
N GLY A 59 19.43 17.28 -3.20
CA GLY A 59 19.46 18.53 -3.95
C GLY A 59 19.40 18.38 -5.47
N ASP A 60 19.78 17.20 -5.99
CA ASP A 60 19.72 16.87 -7.41
C ASP A 60 18.98 15.56 -7.63
N GLN A 61 17.69 15.65 -7.89
CA GLN A 61 16.82 14.50 -8.13
C GLN A 61 17.12 13.77 -9.46
N ASN A 62 17.91 14.38 -10.34
CA ASN A 62 18.31 13.77 -11.62
C ASN A 62 19.54 12.87 -11.44
N ASN A 63 20.55 13.29 -10.66
CA ASN A 63 21.79 12.53 -10.46
C ASN A 63 21.80 11.74 -9.15
N SER A 64 21.04 12.19 -8.16
CA SER A 64 20.92 11.54 -6.85
C SER A 64 19.44 11.55 -6.41
N PRO A 65 18.58 10.73 -7.03
CA PRO A 65 17.15 10.72 -6.72
C PRO A 65 16.89 10.28 -5.27
N GLY A 66 15.77 10.77 -4.72
CA GLY A 66 15.33 10.38 -3.39
C GLY A 66 15.56 11.41 -2.31
N GLY A 67 15.63 10.92 -1.09
CA GLY A 67 15.75 11.73 0.12
C GLY A 67 15.47 10.91 1.37
N SER A 68 14.97 11.56 2.40
CA SER A 68 14.59 10.90 3.65
C SER A 68 13.34 11.52 4.26
N VAL A 69 12.59 10.70 4.97
CA VAL A 69 11.45 11.10 5.80
C VAL A 69 11.85 11.00 7.27
N THR A 70 11.50 12.02 8.05
CA THR A 70 11.64 12.02 9.50
C THR A 70 10.25 12.22 10.12
N THR A 71 9.82 11.29 10.96
CA THR A 71 8.53 11.36 11.64
C THR A 71 8.64 12.15 12.95
N VAL A 72 7.59 12.84 13.34
CA VAL A 72 7.52 13.54 14.64
C VAL A 72 7.41 12.53 15.79
N ALA A 73 6.53 11.55 15.65
CA ALA A 73 6.39 10.46 16.60
C ALA A 73 7.25 9.25 16.19
N VAL A 74 7.77 8.51 17.16
CA VAL A 74 8.52 7.28 16.92
C VAL A 74 7.66 6.24 16.20
N VAL A 75 8.29 5.48 15.30
CA VAL A 75 7.68 4.28 14.70
C VAL A 75 8.03 3.09 15.59
N ALA A 76 7.11 2.73 16.46
CA ALA A 76 7.32 1.68 17.46
C ALA A 76 7.54 0.30 16.81
N SER A 77 8.16 -0.61 17.57
CA SER A 77 8.29 -2.02 17.13
C SER A 77 6.91 -2.64 16.85
N GLY A 78 6.81 -3.45 15.81
CA GLY A 78 5.56 -4.05 15.33
C GLY A 78 4.79 -3.18 14.33
N PHE A 79 5.08 -1.87 14.26
CA PHE A 79 4.54 -1.00 13.22
C PHE A 79 5.39 -1.07 11.95
N LYS A 80 4.80 -0.70 10.82
CA LYS A 80 5.50 -0.48 9.54
C LYS A 80 5.32 0.96 9.09
N LEU A 81 6.34 1.52 8.47
CA LEU A 81 6.27 2.82 7.80
C LEU A 81 6.48 2.60 6.30
N THR A 82 5.52 3.00 5.50
CA THR A 82 5.59 2.93 4.04
C THR A 82 5.65 4.34 3.47
N ILE A 83 6.68 4.62 2.69
CA ILE A 83 6.86 5.85 1.92
C ILE A 83 6.53 5.51 0.48
N LEU A 84 5.49 6.12 -0.07
CA LEU A 84 4.99 5.87 -1.41
C LEU A 84 5.00 7.16 -2.21
N ARG A 85 5.47 7.12 -3.47
CA ARG A 85 5.30 8.24 -4.38
C ARG A 85 3.86 8.29 -4.88
N VAL A 86 3.22 9.44 -4.71
CA VAL A 86 1.86 9.72 -5.19
C VAL A 86 1.88 11.08 -5.89
N VAL A 87 1.76 11.06 -7.21
CA VAL A 87 1.76 12.25 -8.07
C VAL A 87 0.33 12.50 -8.54
N ASP A 88 -0.10 13.75 -8.52
CA ASP A 88 -1.41 14.13 -9.03
C ASP A 88 -1.49 13.90 -10.55
N ALA A 89 -2.59 13.28 -10.99
CA ALA A 89 -2.83 12.98 -12.40
C ALA A 89 -3.30 14.23 -13.17
N LEU A 90 -2.47 15.29 -13.13
CA LEU A 90 -2.71 16.56 -13.80
C LEU A 90 -1.59 16.86 -14.80
N GLN A 91 -1.94 17.49 -15.91
CA GLN A 91 -0.99 18.05 -16.87
C GLN A 91 -0.63 19.46 -16.41
N GLU A 92 0.54 19.65 -15.82
CA GLU A 92 1.02 20.95 -15.35
C GLU A 92 1.93 21.66 -16.36
N THR A 93 2.42 20.93 -17.37
CA THR A 93 3.31 21.48 -18.38
C THR A 93 2.49 22.10 -19.51
N ASP A 94 2.59 23.41 -19.67
CA ASP A 94 2.06 24.14 -20.81
C ASP A 94 3.18 24.48 -21.80
N ILE A 95 3.07 24.00 -23.04
CA ILE A 95 4.04 24.24 -24.11
C ILE A 95 3.41 25.23 -25.09
N THR A 96 3.75 26.51 -24.90
CA THR A 96 3.26 27.58 -25.78
C THR A 96 3.98 27.59 -27.15
N ASN A 97 3.21 27.77 -28.22
CA ASN A 97 3.76 27.89 -29.57
C ASN A 97 4.52 29.23 -29.68
N GLY A 98 5.78 29.18 -30.13
CA GLY A 98 6.66 30.35 -30.30
C GLY A 98 7.59 30.63 -29.11
N GLY A 99 7.54 29.83 -28.06
CA GLY A 99 8.50 29.83 -26.96
C GLY A 99 9.82 29.13 -27.35
N GLY A 100 10.90 29.34 -26.55
CA GLY A 100 12.15 28.60 -26.70
C GLY A 100 11.94 27.11 -26.44
N PHE A 101 12.72 26.27 -27.12
CA PHE A 101 12.74 24.83 -26.80
C PHE A 101 13.62 24.56 -25.61
N TYR A 102 13.03 24.05 -24.53
CA TYR A 102 13.71 23.70 -23.30
C TYR A 102 13.61 22.17 -23.08
N PRO A 103 14.66 21.40 -23.40
CA PRO A 103 14.65 19.93 -23.28
C PRO A 103 14.27 19.44 -21.88
N GLU A 104 14.70 20.15 -20.85
CA GLU A 104 14.42 19.80 -19.45
C GLU A 104 12.92 19.82 -19.12
N VAL A 105 12.17 20.76 -19.70
CA VAL A 105 10.71 20.83 -19.52
C VAL A 105 10.03 19.58 -20.09
N MET A 106 10.48 19.15 -21.27
CA MET A 106 9.98 17.94 -21.93
C MET A 106 10.38 16.68 -21.14
N GLU A 107 11.62 16.62 -20.66
CA GLU A 107 12.12 15.50 -19.85
C GLU A 107 11.31 15.36 -18.56
N ASN A 108 11.06 16.46 -17.84
CA ASN A 108 10.26 16.46 -16.61
C ASN A 108 8.79 16.05 -16.88
N ALA A 109 8.21 16.45 -18.00
CA ALA A 109 6.86 16.03 -18.37
C ALA A 109 6.79 14.52 -18.67
N LEU A 110 7.78 13.95 -19.35
CA LEU A 110 7.89 12.52 -19.60
C LEU A 110 8.16 11.73 -18.33
N ASP A 111 9.00 12.25 -17.44
CA ASP A 111 9.26 11.65 -16.13
C ASP A 111 7.98 11.61 -15.28
N ARG A 112 7.20 12.70 -15.27
CA ARG A 112 5.90 12.74 -14.58
C ARG A 112 4.94 11.68 -15.12
N LEU A 113 4.86 11.56 -16.46
CA LEU A 113 4.03 10.53 -17.09
C LEU A 113 4.49 9.12 -16.70
N THR A 114 5.80 8.87 -16.68
CA THR A 114 6.38 7.60 -16.25
C THR A 114 6.04 7.31 -14.79
N MET A 115 6.12 8.32 -13.90
CA MET A 115 5.72 8.19 -12.49
C MET A 115 4.25 7.82 -12.33
N LEU A 116 3.36 8.42 -13.14
CA LEU A 116 1.93 8.09 -13.13
C LEU A 116 1.67 6.65 -13.58
N VAL A 117 2.37 6.18 -14.62
CA VAL A 117 2.28 4.78 -15.06
C VAL A 117 2.73 3.83 -13.95
N GLN A 118 3.86 4.09 -13.31
CA GLN A 118 4.36 3.29 -12.18
C GLN A 118 3.39 3.30 -10.98
N GLN A 119 2.72 4.43 -10.73
CA GLN A 119 1.70 4.53 -9.68
C GLN A 119 0.46 3.71 -10.00
N VAL A 120 0.04 3.65 -11.25
CA VAL A 120 -1.07 2.79 -11.69
C VAL A 120 -0.69 1.33 -11.60
N ASP A 121 0.53 0.97 -12.01
CA ASP A 121 1.05 -0.40 -11.93
C ASP A 121 1.11 -0.89 -10.47
N GLU A 122 1.62 -0.07 -9.54
CA GLU A 122 1.62 -0.37 -8.10
C GLU A 122 0.22 -0.57 -7.54
N LYS A 123 -0.74 0.28 -7.92
CA LYS A 123 -2.15 0.11 -7.53
C LYS A 123 -2.76 -1.16 -8.11
N ALA A 124 -2.44 -1.48 -9.37
CA ALA A 124 -2.90 -2.69 -10.04
C ALA A 124 -2.32 -3.96 -9.39
N ASP A 125 -1.08 -3.91 -8.88
CA ASP A 125 -0.45 -5.04 -8.19
C ASP A 125 -1.10 -5.36 -6.84
N ARG A 126 -1.71 -4.38 -6.20
CA ARG A 126 -2.49 -4.55 -4.97
C ARG A 126 -3.96 -4.90 -5.21
N ALA A 127 -4.43 -4.78 -6.45
CA ALA A 127 -5.81 -5.08 -6.80
C ALA A 127 -6.05 -6.58 -6.96
N VAL A 128 -7.28 -7.00 -6.71
CA VAL A 128 -7.74 -8.34 -7.11
C VAL A 128 -7.83 -8.39 -8.62
N LYS A 129 -7.10 -9.31 -9.25
CA LYS A 129 -7.03 -9.46 -10.71
C LYS A 129 -7.74 -10.75 -11.14
N THR A 130 -8.52 -10.67 -12.20
CA THR A 130 -9.06 -11.84 -12.89
C THR A 130 -8.18 -12.21 -14.09
N ALA A 131 -8.30 -13.43 -14.60
CA ALA A 131 -7.56 -13.83 -15.79
C ALA A 131 -7.99 -13.00 -17.02
N VAL A 132 -7.02 -12.60 -17.85
CA VAL A 132 -7.28 -11.77 -19.04
C VAL A 132 -8.28 -12.42 -20.01
N SER A 133 -8.32 -13.75 -20.04
CA SER A 133 -9.26 -14.54 -20.86
C SER A 133 -10.51 -14.98 -20.10
N GLY A 134 -10.72 -14.52 -18.87
CA GLY A 134 -11.88 -14.87 -18.04
C GLY A 134 -13.01 -13.86 -18.19
N ASP A 135 -14.25 -14.35 -18.16
CA ASP A 135 -15.46 -13.52 -18.21
C ASP A 135 -15.89 -12.98 -16.83
N GLY A 136 -15.19 -13.38 -15.74
CA GLY A 136 -15.47 -12.98 -14.37
C GLY A 136 -14.93 -11.59 -14.04
N SER A 137 -15.70 -10.80 -13.29
CA SER A 137 -15.24 -9.52 -12.73
C SER A 137 -14.49 -9.73 -11.42
N PRO A 138 -13.64 -8.76 -10.98
CA PRO A 138 -13.08 -8.76 -9.63
C PRO A 138 -14.13 -8.86 -8.52
N ASP A 139 -15.31 -8.26 -8.72
CA ASP A 139 -16.42 -8.29 -7.76
C ASP A 139 -17.00 -9.69 -7.60
N ASP A 140 -17.08 -10.47 -8.70
CA ASP A 140 -17.53 -11.86 -8.66
C ASP A 140 -16.56 -12.73 -7.85
N LEU A 141 -15.25 -12.49 -7.97
CA LEU A 141 -14.24 -13.20 -7.20
C LEU A 141 -14.32 -12.86 -5.70
N VAL A 142 -14.51 -11.58 -5.37
CA VAL A 142 -14.71 -11.13 -3.98
C VAL A 142 -15.99 -11.74 -3.40
N ALA A 143 -17.08 -11.77 -4.18
CA ALA A 143 -18.33 -12.38 -3.76
C ALA A 143 -18.17 -13.90 -3.51
N ALA A 144 -17.46 -14.60 -4.38
CA ALA A 144 -17.16 -16.03 -4.22
C ALA A 144 -16.32 -16.32 -2.97
N ILE A 145 -15.32 -15.49 -2.68
CA ILE A 145 -14.50 -15.60 -1.46
C ILE A 145 -15.35 -15.38 -0.21
N ASN A 146 -16.19 -14.34 -0.19
CA ASN A 146 -17.07 -14.05 0.94
C ASN A 146 -18.09 -15.20 1.18
N GLN A 147 -18.61 -15.79 0.10
CA GLN A 147 -19.50 -16.94 0.22
C GLN A 147 -18.76 -18.16 0.79
N ALA A 148 -17.56 -18.45 0.31
CA ALA A 148 -16.74 -19.55 0.84
C ALA A 148 -16.41 -19.37 2.32
N VAL A 149 -16.11 -18.15 2.76
CA VAL A 149 -15.89 -17.83 4.19
C VAL A 149 -17.16 -18.08 5.00
N SER A 150 -18.32 -17.63 4.51
CA SER A 150 -19.60 -17.86 5.18
C SER A 150 -19.94 -19.34 5.29
N ASP A 151 -19.71 -20.11 4.25
CA ASP A 151 -19.95 -21.55 4.22
C ASP A 151 -19.02 -22.29 5.22
N ALA A 152 -17.74 -21.88 5.26
CA ALA A 152 -16.77 -22.43 6.22
C ALA A 152 -17.16 -22.14 7.68
N GLN A 153 -17.62 -20.92 7.97
CA GLN A 153 -18.11 -20.53 9.29
C GLN A 153 -19.36 -21.32 9.68
N GLY A 154 -20.30 -21.53 8.74
CA GLY A 154 -21.49 -22.35 8.94
C GLY A 154 -21.12 -23.80 9.26
N ALA A 155 -20.17 -24.38 8.52
CA ALA A 155 -19.68 -25.73 8.74
C ALA A 155 -18.99 -25.87 10.10
N ALA A 156 -18.18 -24.90 10.52
CA ALA A 156 -17.53 -24.87 11.82
C ALA A 156 -18.53 -24.81 12.97
N THR A 157 -19.59 -23.99 12.83
CA THR A 157 -20.68 -23.88 13.80
C THR A 157 -21.46 -25.20 13.91
N ALA A 158 -21.76 -25.84 12.79
CA ALA A 158 -22.44 -27.14 12.77
C ALA A 158 -21.59 -28.26 13.42
N ALA A 159 -20.29 -28.26 13.15
CA ALA A 159 -19.33 -29.21 13.76
C ALA A 159 -19.27 -29.03 15.29
N GLY A 160 -19.22 -27.76 15.76
CA GLY A 160 -19.27 -27.43 17.19
C GLY A 160 -20.57 -27.90 17.87
N GLY A 161 -21.71 -27.69 17.21
CA GLY A 161 -23.00 -28.19 17.68
C GLY A 161 -23.06 -29.72 17.78
N SER A 162 -22.50 -30.42 16.78
CA SER A 162 -22.41 -31.88 16.78
C SER A 162 -21.51 -32.42 17.91
N ALA A 163 -20.38 -31.77 18.18
CA ALA A 163 -19.49 -32.12 19.27
C ALA A 163 -20.21 -31.97 20.62
N THR A 164 -20.89 -30.85 20.84
CA THR A 164 -21.67 -30.60 22.07
C THR A 164 -22.77 -31.65 22.29
N ALA A 165 -23.48 -32.04 21.19
CA ALA A 165 -24.50 -33.08 21.26
C ALA A 165 -23.91 -34.47 21.57
N ALA A 166 -22.72 -34.77 21.04
CA ALA A 166 -22.02 -36.02 21.36
C ALA A 166 -21.61 -36.07 22.83
N ASP A 167 -21.06 -34.99 23.39
CA ASP A 167 -20.68 -34.89 24.80
C ASP A 167 -21.90 -35.10 25.72
N ALA A 168 -23.03 -34.42 25.40
CA ALA A 168 -24.28 -34.57 26.16
C ALA A 168 -24.81 -36.01 26.11
N SER A 169 -24.66 -36.69 24.97
CA SER A 169 -25.06 -38.09 24.83
C SER A 169 -24.17 -39.05 25.66
N ALA A 170 -22.86 -38.74 25.66
CA ALA A 170 -21.91 -39.51 26.48
C ALA A 170 -22.19 -39.38 28.01
N ASP A 171 -22.48 -38.13 28.46
CA ASP A 171 -22.83 -37.85 29.84
C ASP A 171 -24.12 -38.56 30.25
N ALA A 172 -25.14 -38.56 29.38
CA ALA A 172 -26.40 -39.26 29.63
C ALA A 172 -26.21 -40.78 29.73
N ALA A 173 -25.33 -41.37 28.93
CA ALA A 173 -25.00 -42.79 28.98
C ALA A 173 -24.30 -43.15 30.31
N ALA A 174 -23.35 -42.32 30.77
CA ALA A 174 -22.65 -42.52 32.03
C ALA A 174 -23.57 -42.48 33.24
N ILE A 175 -24.62 -41.64 33.21
CA ILE A 175 -25.61 -41.55 34.28
C ILE A 175 -26.51 -42.79 34.32
N SER A 176 -26.77 -43.44 33.17
CA SER A 176 -27.65 -44.61 33.09
C SER A 176 -27.01 -45.92 33.59
N GLU A 177 -25.70 -45.94 33.79
CA GLU A 177 -24.94 -47.11 34.27
C GLU A 177 -24.71 -47.11 35.79
N THR A 178 -25.20 -46.09 36.53
CA THR A 178 -25.14 -45.96 37.98
C THR A 178 -26.48 -46.20 38.61
#